data_7080902d4e90cb1ceb8d41b269f6266c
#
_entry.id   7080902d4e90cb1ceb8d41b269f6266c
#
_cell.length_a   1.000
_cell.length_b   1.000
_cell.length_c   1.000
_cell.angle_alpha   90.00
_cell.angle_beta   90.00
_cell.angle_gamma   90.00
#
_symmetry.space_group_name_H-M   'P 1'
#
loop_
_entity.id
_entity.type
_entity.pdbx_description
1 polymer ?
#
loop_
_entity_poly.entity_id
_entity_poly.type
_entity_poly.pdbx_seq_one_letter_code
_entity_poly.pdbx_strand_id
1 'polypeptide(L)'
;MLVKEPKEKGKSPCMIVFCEFQQQFELIQKAKEIGRNKYINLVFKKNFSAQDLKANMKVVGNCEYGVLLYREKLPKFNNGGRMVFNCFDYPRDTDTPRIHPTQKSVPLVERLIEHFTDFGDVVLDPCAGSGTTLLAAAQCGRKAYGVEIKKNFYADANKIILSRMQPR
;
A
#
# COMPACT_ATOMS: atom_id res chain seq x y z
N MET A 1 -1.34 18.71 -4.39
CA MET A 1 -1.73 19.30 -3.08
C MET A 1 -0.56 19.17 -2.12
N LEU A 2 0.01 20.28 -1.69
CA LEU A 2 1.13 20.27 -0.74
C LEU A 2 0.57 20.05 0.67
N VAL A 3 0.62 18.83 1.16
CA VAL A 3 0.27 18.54 2.56
C VAL A 3 1.32 19.21 3.44
N LYS A 4 0.87 20.12 4.30
CA LYS A 4 1.77 20.83 5.23
C LYS A 4 2.35 19.82 6.23
N GLU A 5 3.65 19.87 6.42
CA GLU A 5 4.30 19.00 7.37
C GLU A 5 3.95 19.42 8.81
N PRO A 6 3.48 18.50 9.67
CA PRO A 6 3.12 18.84 11.02
C PRO A 6 4.35 19.24 11.86
N LYS A 7 4.15 20.05 12.89
CA LYS A 7 5.22 20.50 13.78
C LYS A 7 5.80 19.35 14.59
N GLU A 8 4.99 18.36 14.92
CA GLU A 8 5.36 17.24 15.77
C GLU A 8 6.06 16.13 15.00
N LYS A 9 7.11 15.56 15.60
CA LYS A 9 7.84 14.41 15.10
C LYS A 9 6.94 13.17 15.15
N GLY A 10 7.00 12.32 14.12
CA GLY A 10 6.19 11.09 14.07
C GLY A 10 4.73 11.29 13.68
N LYS A 11 4.36 12.46 13.14
CA LYS A 11 3.01 12.73 12.60
C LYS A 11 3.02 13.16 11.12
N SER A 12 4.16 13.05 10.46
CA SER A 12 4.26 13.40 9.05
C SER A 12 3.55 12.39 8.17
N PRO A 13 2.84 12.86 7.13
CA PRO A 13 2.27 11.95 6.14
C PRO A 13 3.38 11.27 5.35
N CYS A 14 3.17 10.02 4.99
CA CYS A 14 4.04 9.28 4.09
C CYS A 14 3.31 8.87 2.82
N MET A 15 4.06 8.39 1.86
CA MET A 15 3.57 7.76 0.65
C MET A 15 4.23 6.38 0.54
N ILE A 16 3.45 5.34 0.34
CA ILE A 16 3.96 4.00 0.03
C ILE A 16 3.66 3.75 -1.44
N VAL A 17 4.70 3.45 -2.21
CA VAL A 17 4.58 3.14 -3.63
C VAL A 17 5.06 1.72 -3.86
N PHE A 18 4.16 0.83 -4.30
CA PHE A 18 4.52 -0.49 -4.77
C PHE A 18 5.17 -0.39 -6.15
N CYS A 19 6.28 -1.06 -6.35
CA CYS A 19 7.06 -1.00 -7.58
C CYS A 19 7.90 -2.26 -7.77
N GLU A 20 8.39 -2.49 -8.97
CA GLU A 20 9.40 -3.50 -9.23
C GLU A 20 10.77 -3.09 -8.67
N PHE A 21 11.63 -4.05 -8.41
CA PHE A 21 12.96 -3.79 -7.84
C PHE A 21 13.75 -2.75 -8.63
N GLN A 22 13.75 -2.84 -9.95
CA GLN A 22 14.48 -1.92 -10.83
C GLN A 22 13.90 -0.49 -10.81
N GLN A 23 12.60 -0.36 -10.60
CA GLN A 23 11.92 0.95 -10.59
C GLN A 23 12.19 1.78 -9.32
N GLN A 24 12.66 1.15 -8.24
CA GLN A 24 12.87 1.83 -6.97
C GLN A 24 13.83 3.01 -7.09
N PHE A 25 14.89 2.84 -7.87
CA PHE A 25 15.90 3.89 -8.03
C PHE A 25 15.32 5.13 -8.72
N GLU A 26 14.62 4.94 -9.82
CA GLU A 26 13.96 6.02 -10.55
C GLU A 26 12.88 6.71 -9.69
N LEU A 27 12.09 5.91 -8.98
CA LEU A 27 11.06 6.40 -8.06
C LEU A 27 11.66 7.30 -6.96
N ILE A 28 12.78 6.88 -6.36
CA ILE A 28 13.46 7.67 -5.33
C ILE A 28 13.98 8.98 -5.91
N GLN A 29 14.51 8.98 -7.12
CA GLN A 29 14.96 10.22 -7.78
C GLN A 29 13.80 11.18 -8.03
N LYS A 30 12.70 10.68 -8.59
CA LYS A 30 11.48 11.47 -8.79
C LYS A 30 10.87 11.99 -7.49
N ALA A 31 10.92 11.18 -6.44
CA ALA A 31 10.45 11.61 -5.12
C ALA A 31 11.22 12.81 -4.57
N LYS A 32 12.53 12.85 -4.77
CA LYS A 32 13.37 13.99 -4.38
C LYS A 32 12.98 15.27 -5.12
N GLU A 33 12.66 15.19 -6.40
CA GLU A 33 12.22 16.35 -7.21
C GLU A 33 10.95 17.01 -6.64
N ILE A 34 10.08 16.22 -5.98
CA ILE A 34 8.87 16.72 -5.32
C ILE A 34 9.04 16.93 -3.80
N GLY A 35 10.29 17.01 -3.33
CA GLY A 35 10.62 17.31 -1.93
C GLY A 35 10.41 16.17 -0.95
N ARG A 36 10.37 14.91 -1.42
CA ARG A 36 10.38 13.73 -0.56
C ARG A 36 11.77 13.12 -0.52
N ASN A 37 12.59 13.67 0.40
CA ASN A 37 14.03 13.44 0.40
C ASN A 37 14.45 12.17 1.16
N LYS A 38 13.54 11.58 1.94
CA LYS A 38 13.80 10.41 2.76
C LYS A 38 12.98 9.23 2.27
N TYR A 39 13.56 8.04 2.37
CA TYR A 39 12.88 6.81 1.97
C TYR A 39 13.29 5.63 2.85
N ILE A 40 12.41 4.65 2.89
CA ILE A 40 12.67 3.31 3.45
C ILE A 40 12.24 2.30 2.40
N ASN A 41 13.13 1.38 2.05
CA ASN A 41 12.80 0.27 1.17
C ASN A 41 11.92 -0.74 1.92
N LEU A 42 10.85 -1.19 1.29
CA LEU A 42 9.95 -2.20 1.81
C LEU A 42 9.98 -3.46 0.95
N VAL A 43 9.97 -4.61 1.59
CA VAL A 43 9.89 -5.91 0.95
C VAL A 43 8.62 -6.60 1.43
N PHE A 44 7.85 -7.15 0.52
CA PHE A 44 6.63 -7.89 0.80
C PHE A 44 6.82 -9.34 0.38
N LYS A 45 7.07 -10.20 1.37
CA LYS A 45 7.37 -11.62 1.16
C LYS A 45 6.07 -12.43 1.09
N LYS A 46 5.79 -12.98 -0.08
CA LYS A 46 4.67 -13.90 -0.30
C LYS A 46 5.00 -15.29 0.22
N ASN A 47 4.02 -15.95 0.76
CA ASN A 47 4.09 -17.38 1.07
C ASN A 47 3.59 -18.26 -0.11
N PHE A 48 3.38 -17.64 -1.29
CA PHE A 48 2.94 -18.28 -2.52
C PHE A 48 3.63 -17.65 -3.72
N SER A 49 3.71 -18.37 -4.84
CA SER A 49 4.11 -17.80 -6.12
C SER A 49 2.87 -17.36 -6.91
N ALA A 50 2.94 -16.18 -7.49
CA ALA A 50 1.94 -15.71 -8.45
C ALA A 50 2.27 -16.11 -9.90
N GLN A 51 3.45 -16.69 -10.12
CA GLN A 51 3.90 -17.16 -11.43
C GLN A 51 3.57 -18.64 -11.57
N ASP A 52 3.06 -19.01 -12.73
CA ASP A 52 2.95 -20.41 -13.10
C ASP A 52 4.35 -21.00 -13.21
N LEU A 53 4.60 -22.07 -12.47
CA LEU A 53 5.88 -22.77 -12.50
C LEU A 53 6.03 -23.45 -13.86
N LYS A 54 6.86 -22.90 -14.74
CA LYS A 54 7.30 -23.61 -15.93
C LYS A 54 8.33 -24.67 -15.52
N ALA A 55 8.28 -25.82 -16.16
CA ALA A 55 9.05 -27.01 -15.82
C ALA A 55 10.57 -26.79 -15.62
N ASN A 56 11.14 -25.72 -16.17
CA ASN A 56 12.57 -25.42 -16.12
C ASN A 56 12.93 -24.25 -15.21
N MET A 57 11.99 -23.67 -14.46
CA MET A 57 12.30 -22.57 -13.54
C MET A 57 12.92 -23.12 -12.26
N LYS A 58 14.17 -22.76 -12.01
CA LYS A 58 14.91 -23.16 -10.80
C LYS A 58 14.80 -22.12 -9.66
N VAL A 59 14.53 -20.87 -10.00
CA VAL A 59 14.36 -19.77 -9.04
C VAL A 59 13.08 -19.04 -9.35
N VAL A 60 12.22 -18.90 -8.35
CA VAL A 60 10.93 -18.21 -8.45
C VAL A 60 10.90 -17.05 -7.47
N GLY A 61 10.59 -15.86 -7.97
CA GLY A 61 10.43 -14.67 -7.15
C GLY A 61 9.15 -14.75 -6.31
N ASN A 62 9.28 -14.59 -5.01
CA ASN A 62 8.15 -14.52 -4.08
C ASN A 62 8.05 -13.18 -3.35
N CYS A 63 8.85 -12.20 -3.76
CA CYS A 63 8.83 -10.87 -3.16
C CYS A 63 8.19 -9.86 -4.09
N GLU A 64 7.43 -8.94 -3.50
CA GLU A 64 7.10 -7.65 -4.08
C GLU A 64 7.87 -6.56 -3.33
N TYR A 65 8.00 -5.41 -3.95
CA TYR A 65 8.77 -4.31 -3.39
C TYR A 65 7.93 -3.05 -3.30
N GLY A 66 8.35 -2.17 -2.43
CA GLY A 66 7.79 -0.84 -2.34
C GLY A 66 8.77 0.12 -1.68
N VAL A 67 8.47 1.37 -1.78
CA VAL A 67 9.23 2.44 -1.15
C VAL A 67 8.29 3.29 -0.32
N LEU A 68 8.61 3.42 0.96
CA LEU A 68 7.98 4.40 1.83
C LEU A 68 8.75 5.71 1.69
N LEU A 69 8.06 6.74 1.23
CA LEU A 69 8.61 8.06 0.94
C LEU A 69 8.07 9.08 1.94
N TYR A 70 8.95 9.91 2.48
CA TYR A 70 8.56 11.00 3.38
C TYR A 70 9.52 12.20 3.22
N ARG A 71 9.16 13.32 3.83
CA ARG A 71 9.99 14.54 3.80
C ARG A 71 11.11 14.45 4.83
N GLU A 72 11.24 15.46 5.68
CA GLU A 72 12.33 15.53 6.67
C GLU A 72 12.00 14.80 7.97
N LYS A 73 10.74 14.83 8.39
CA LYS A 73 10.29 14.20 9.63
C LYS A 73 9.81 12.78 9.41
N LEU A 74 10.11 11.91 10.35
CA LEU A 74 9.62 10.55 10.34
C LEU A 74 8.09 10.51 10.22
N PRO A 75 7.54 9.62 9.41
CA PRO A 75 6.12 9.41 9.33
C PRO A 75 5.57 8.89 10.65
N LYS A 76 4.25 8.95 10.79
CA LYS A 76 3.54 8.27 11.85
C LYS A 76 3.87 6.78 11.82
N PHE A 77 4.02 6.20 12.99
CA PHE A 77 4.36 4.80 13.09
C PHE A 77 3.76 4.21 14.38
N ASN A 78 2.80 3.31 14.21
CA ASN A 78 2.07 2.66 15.28
C ASN A 78 2.42 1.18 15.35
N ASN A 79 3.14 0.78 16.38
CA ASN A 79 3.45 -0.63 16.65
C ASN A 79 3.70 -0.89 18.13
N GLY A 80 2.95 -0.25 19.02
CA GLY A 80 3.10 -0.43 20.46
C GLY A 80 4.51 -0.12 20.98
N GLY A 81 5.21 0.84 20.36
CA GLY A 81 6.59 1.20 20.72
C GLY A 81 7.67 0.24 20.21
N ARG A 82 7.30 -0.81 19.47
CA ARG A 82 8.25 -1.81 18.95
C ARG A 82 8.71 -1.43 17.54
N MET A 83 9.95 -1.79 17.21
CA MET A 83 10.45 -1.70 15.84
C MET A 83 9.79 -2.75 14.95
N VAL A 84 9.70 -2.44 13.67
CA VAL A 84 9.22 -3.35 12.62
C VAL A 84 10.31 -3.50 11.58
N PHE A 85 10.54 -4.72 11.14
CA PHE A 85 11.40 -4.97 10.00
C PHE A 85 10.76 -4.42 8.73
N ASN A 86 11.57 -3.97 7.79
CA ASN A 86 11.11 -3.51 6.48
C ASN A 86 10.69 -4.64 5.54
N CYS A 87 10.68 -5.88 6.03
CA CYS A 87 10.18 -7.05 5.33
C CYS A 87 8.86 -7.49 5.98
N PHE A 88 7.78 -7.38 5.23
CA PHE A 88 6.42 -7.73 5.67
C PHE A 88 5.98 -9.04 5.05
N ASP A 89 5.34 -9.89 5.84
CA ASP A 89 4.63 -11.03 5.29
C ASP A 89 3.46 -10.54 4.42
N TYR A 90 3.36 -11.12 3.24
CA TYR A 90 2.28 -10.89 2.29
C TYR A 90 1.39 -12.13 2.22
N PRO A 91 0.36 -12.22 3.07
CA PRO A 91 -0.54 -13.36 3.05
C PRO A 91 -1.37 -13.38 1.78
N ARG A 92 -1.69 -14.59 1.31
CA ARG A 92 -2.69 -14.76 0.26
C ARG A 92 -4.05 -14.31 0.77
N ASP A 93 -4.70 -13.45 0.01
CA ASP A 93 -6.08 -13.04 0.28
C ASP A 93 -7.02 -14.02 -0.43
N THR A 94 -7.75 -14.78 0.35
CA THR A 94 -8.75 -15.76 -0.14
C THR A 94 -10.18 -15.25 0.00
N ASP A 95 -10.37 -14.18 0.76
CA ASP A 95 -11.69 -13.69 1.15
C ASP A 95 -12.20 -12.58 0.23
N THR A 96 -11.27 -11.87 -0.40
CA THR A 96 -11.60 -10.77 -1.31
C THR A 96 -11.59 -11.25 -2.76
N PRO A 97 -12.68 -11.10 -3.51
CA PRO A 97 -12.73 -11.46 -4.93
C PRO A 97 -11.62 -10.76 -5.72
N ARG A 98 -10.96 -11.53 -6.58
CA ARG A 98 -9.91 -10.97 -7.44
C ARG A 98 -10.54 -10.41 -8.72
N ILE A 99 -10.54 -9.08 -8.85
CA ILE A 99 -11.09 -8.36 -10.00
C ILE A 99 -10.02 -7.58 -10.79
N HIS A 100 -8.76 -7.55 -10.28
CA HIS A 100 -7.67 -6.84 -10.93
C HIS A 100 -6.40 -7.71 -10.95
N PRO A 101 -5.62 -7.73 -12.05
CA PRO A 101 -4.42 -8.58 -12.17
C PRO A 101 -3.37 -8.33 -11.09
N THR A 102 -3.18 -7.07 -10.71
CA THR A 102 -2.19 -6.64 -9.70
C THR A 102 -2.82 -6.27 -8.37
N GLN A 103 -4.02 -6.80 -8.08
CA GLN A 103 -4.72 -6.56 -6.82
C GLN A 103 -3.84 -6.91 -5.61
N LYS A 104 -3.77 -6.00 -4.66
CA LYS A 104 -3.07 -6.22 -3.40
C LYS A 104 -3.98 -6.94 -2.40
N SER A 105 -3.37 -7.74 -1.54
CA SER A 105 -4.05 -8.42 -0.45
C SER A 105 -4.57 -7.39 0.55
N VAL A 106 -5.86 -7.49 0.91
CA VAL A 106 -6.47 -6.60 1.91
C VAL A 106 -5.73 -6.71 3.25
N PRO A 107 -5.43 -7.90 3.81
CA PRO A 107 -4.67 -8.01 5.06
C PRO A 107 -3.31 -7.34 5.05
N LEU A 108 -2.59 -7.36 3.92
CA LEU A 108 -1.32 -6.61 3.81
C LEU A 108 -1.55 -5.11 3.90
N VAL A 109 -2.54 -4.61 3.16
CA VAL A 109 -2.83 -3.18 3.10
C VAL A 109 -3.34 -2.67 4.45
N GLU A 110 -4.19 -3.44 5.13
CA GLU A 110 -4.64 -3.15 6.51
C GLU A 110 -3.46 -2.96 7.44
N ARG A 111 -2.52 -3.92 7.44
CA ARG A 111 -1.31 -3.84 8.28
C ARG A 111 -0.48 -2.59 8.01
N LEU A 112 -0.33 -2.19 6.74
CA LEU A 112 0.37 -0.95 6.39
C LEU A 112 -0.39 0.29 6.87
N ILE A 113 -1.71 0.31 6.69
CA ILE A 113 -2.56 1.41 7.14
C ILE A 113 -2.50 1.55 8.66
N GLU A 114 -2.60 0.48 9.41
CA GLU A 114 -2.50 0.49 10.87
C GLU A 114 -1.15 1.02 11.37
N HIS A 115 -0.05 0.62 10.72
CA HIS A 115 1.27 1.10 11.10
C HIS A 115 1.48 2.60 10.83
N PHE A 116 0.97 3.11 9.72
CA PHE A 116 1.32 4.45 9.24
C PHE A 116 0.21 5.49 9.37
N THR A 117 -0.92 5.13 9.96
CA THR A 117 -2.05 6.04 10.18
C THR A 117 -2.69 5.82 11.56
N ASP A 118 -3.41 6.84 12.07
CA ASP A 118 -4.29 6.70 13.23
C ASP A 118 -5.74 6.49 12.79
N PHE A 119 -6.58 6.07 13.73
CA PHE A 119 -8.03 6.03 13.53
C PHE A 119 -8.56 7.40 13.08
N GLY A 120 -9.41 7.41 12.05
CA GLY A 120 -9.98 8.63 11.49
C GLY A 120 -9.09 9.40 10.50
N ASP A 121 -7.83 8.99 10.33
CA ASP A 121 -6.95 9.56 9.30
C ASP A 121 -7.49 9.32 7.88
N VAL A 122 -6.92 10.03 6.92
CA VAL A 122 -7.29 9.95 5.50
C VAL A 122 -6.24 9.17 4.72
N VAL A 123 -6.70 8.14 4.02
CA VAL A 123 -5.91 7.36 3.05
C VAL A 123 -6.31 7.79 1.64
N LEU A 124 -5.34 8.12 0.81
CA LEU A 124 -5.54 8.46 -0.60
C LEU A 124 -4.82 7.45 -1.49
N ASP A 125 -5.55 6.81 -2.38
CA ASP A 125 -5.01 5.93 -3.41
C ASP A 125 -5.31 6.51 -4.81
N PRO A 126 -4.34 7.16 -5.47
CA PRO A 126 -4.54 7.76 -6.78
C PRO A 126 -4.61 6.74 -7.93
N CYS A 127 -4.36 5.46 -7.66
CA CYS A 127 -4.36 4.35 -8.62
C CYS A 127 -5.12 3.16 -8.03
N ALA A 128 -6.37 3.38 -7.64
CA ALA A 128 -7.14 2.49 -6.77
C ALA A 128 -7.40 1.08 -7.34
N GLY A 129 -7.37 0.91 -8.65
CA GLY A 129 -7.51 -0.38 -9.32
C GLY A 129 -8.77 -1.13 -8.86
N SER A 130 -8.58 -2.18 -8.08
CA SER A 130 -9.67 -2.96 -7.49
C SER A 130 -10.37 -2.29 -6.30
N GLY A 131 -9.82 -1.20 -5.75
CA GLY A 131 -10.37 -0.55 -4.55
C GLY A 131 -10.02 -1.23 -3.23
N THR A 132 -9.12 -2.22 -3.21
CA THR A 132 -8.73 -2.93 -1.97
C THR A 132 -8.11 -2.02 -0.92
N THR A 133 -7.39 -0.97 -1.34
CA THR A 133 -6.86 0.04 -0.41
C THR A 133 -7.99 0.79 0.30
N LEU A 134 -9.06 1.11 -0.41
CA LEU A 134 -10.22 1.80 0.16
C LEU A 134 -10.97 0.91 1.14
N LEU A 135 -11.17 -0.36 0.76
CA LEU A 135 -11.79 -1.36 1.64
C LEU A 135 -10.99 -1.53 2.93
N ALA A 136 -9.69 -1.78 2.82
CA ALA A 136 -8.80 -1.92 3.97
C ALA A 136 -8.82 -0.68 4.88
N ALA A 137 -8.80 0.52 4.30
CA ALA A 137 -8.86 1.74 5.07
C ALA A 137 -10.18 1.87 5.85
N ALA A 138 -11.30 1.55 5.23
CA ALA A 138 -12.61 1.56 5.88
C ALA A 138 -12.69 0.52 7.02
N GLN A 139 -12.18 -0.70 6.80
CA GLN A 139 -12.12 -1.75 7.82
C GLN A 139 -11.27 -1.35 9.02
N CYS A 140 -10.18 -0.62 8.77
CA CYS A 140 -9.34 -0.05 9.82
C CYS A 140 -9.90 1.25 10.45
N GLY A 141 -11.09 1.73 10.07
CA GLY A 141 -11.68 2.95 10.60
C GLY A 141 -11.01 4.24 10.11
N ARG A 142 -10.43 4.22 8.92
CA ARG A 142 -9.87 5.39 8.24
C ARG A 142 -10.81 5.87 7.15
N LYS A 143 -10.74 7.17 6.82
CA LYS A 143 -11.42 7.71 5.63
C LYS A 143 -10.59 7.38 4.39
N ALA A 144 -11.24 7.05 3.29
CA ALA A 144 -10.52 6.69 2.07
C ALA A 144 -11.04 7.44 0.85
N TYR A 145 -10.13 7.83 -0.02
CA TYR A 145 -10.42 8.38 -1.34
C TYR A 145 -9.56 7.66 -2.36
N GLY A 146 -10.15 7.29 -3.49
CA GLY A 146 -9.46 6.62 -4.57
C GLY A 146 -9.81 7.19 -5.93
N VAL A 147 -8.88 7.10 -6.86
CA VAL A 147 -9.08 7.45 -8.26
C VAL A 147 -8.73 6.23 -9.12
N GLU A 148 -9.60 5.92 -10.08
CA GLU A 148 -9.36 4.88 -11.07
C GLU A 148 -9.79 5.39 -12.45
N ILE A 149 -8.84 5.39 -13.40
CA ILE A 149 -9.05 5.93 -14.75
C ILE A 149 -9.84 4.97 -15.65
N LYS A 150 -9.70 3.64 -15.41
CA LYS A 150 -10.38 2.64 -16.22
C LYS A 150 -11.78 2.40 -15.71
N LYS A 151 -12.79 2.76 -16.52
CA LYS A 151 -14.21 2.68 -16.16
C LYS A 151 -14.66 1.29 -15.72
N ASN A 152 -14.15 0.23 -16.35
CA ASN A 152 -14.47 -1.15 -15.98
C ASN A 152 -13.96 -1.48 -14.57
N PHE A 153 -12.70 -1.18 -14.25
CA PHE A 153 -12.17 -1.41 -12.90
C PHE A 153 -12.87 -0.55 -11.85
N TYR A 154 -13.19 0.71 -12.18
CA TYR A 154 -13.99 1.56 -11.31
C TYR A 154 -15.36 0.95 -11.00
N ALA A 155 -16.08 0.47 -12.03
CA ALA A 155 -17.39 -0.15 -11.86
C ALA A 155 -17.31 -1.44 -11.04
N ASP A 156 -16.36 -2.32 -11.35
CA ASP A 156 -16.16 -3.58 -10.63
C ASP A 156 -15.73 -3.35 -9.19
N ALA A 157 -14.85 -2.39 -8.93
CA ALA A 157 -14.45 -2.01 -7.58
C ALA A 157 -15.66 -1.59 -6.74
N ASN A 158 -16.51 -0.70 -7.25
CA ASN A 158 -17.71 -0.26 -6.53
C ASN A 158 -18.70 -1.41 -6.28
N LYS A 159 -18.96 -2.23 -7.31
CA LYS A 159 -19.95 -3.30 -7.24
C LYS A 159 -19.51 -4.48 -6.38
N ILE A 160 -18.23 -4.86 -6.41
CA ILE A 160 -17.77 -6.13 -5.87
C ILE A 160 -16.96 -5.95 -4.58
N ILE A 161 -16.11 -4.94 -4.53
CA ILE A 161 -15.19 -4.71 -3.41
C ILE A 161 -15.78 -3.72 -2.40
N LEU A 162 -16.16 -2.54 -2.85
CA LEU A 162 -16.60 -1.47 -1.95
C LEU A 162 -18.01 -1.70 -1.40
N SER A 163 -18.83 -2.50 -2.09
CA SER A 163 -20.12 -2.98 -1.54
C SER A 163 -19.96 -3.81 -0.26
N ARG A 164 -18.76 -4.30 0.04
CA ARG A 164 -18.41 -5.03 1.27
C ARG A 164 -18.08 -4.11 2.45
N MET A 165 -17.98 -2.82 2.22
CA MET A 165 -17.84 -1.84 3.31
C MET A 165 -19.14 -1.85 4.11
N GLN A 166 -19.08 -2.33 5.36
CA GLN A 166 -20.19 -2.18 6.27
C GLN A 166 -20.22 -0.74 6.80
N PRO A 167 -21.37 -0.08 6.83
CA PRO A 167 -21.48 1.19 7.56
C PRO A 167 -21.20 0.91 9.04
N ARG A 168 -20.22 1.59 9.58
CA ARG A 168 -19.97 1.64 11.02
C ARG A 168 -20.72 2.78 11.66
#